data_e223114bdda6f7e0961942d580b5b2f2
#
_entry.id   e223114bdda6f7e0961942d580b5b2f2
#
_cell.length_a   1.000
_cell.length_b   1.000
_cell.length_c   1.000
_cell.angle_alpha   90.00
_cell.angle_beta   90.00
_cell.angle_gamma   90.00
#
_symmetry.space_group_name_H-M   'P 1'
#
loop_
_entity.id
_entity.type
_entity.pdbx_description
1 polymer ?
#
loop_
_entity_poly.entity_id
_entity_poly.type
_entity_poly.pdbx_seq_one_letter_code
_entity_poly.pdbx_strand_id
1 'polypeptide(L)'
;MFAKALILAGGIGSRLRPITDSIPKCLVPVAGKPMLDYWFDALAKAEVRDVLINTHHLAPIVREHLATINSQGQLRVQEFYEPNLLGSAGTVHANRDWASDADVILIIYADNLSTVNLGDMLRLHGSHDEPFTMMLFHAPNPSACGIAETDESMRIVGFDEKPKAPKSDLANSGLYVLDADAYREIADMNAFDLGMEVIPRFVGRMRAWVPNCYHRDIGTLESLQQAELDAPHYFSATQF
;
A
#
# COMPACT_ATOMS: atom_id res chain seq x y z
N MET A 1 -0.71 12.24 17.09
CA MET A 1 -1.31 11.81 15.81
C MET A 1 -1.72 10.34 15.97
N PHE A 2 -3.01 10.04 15.95
CA PHE A 2 -3.51 8.67 16.01
C PHE A 2 -3.68 8.13 14.58
N ALA A 3 -2.89 7.13 14.23
CA ALA A 3 -2.84 6.58 12.88
C ALA A 3 -3.49 5.19 12.82
N LYS A 4 -4.23 4.91 11.74
CA LYS A 4 -4.74 3.59 11.36
C LYS A 4 -4.20 3.20 9.99
N ALA A 5 -4.21 1.92 9.66
CA ALA A 5 -3.77 1.42 8.37
C ALA A 5 -4.85 0.56 7.69
N LEU A 6 -5.14 0.85 6.43
CA LEU A 6 -5.93 0.01 5.53
C LEU A 6 -4.97 -0.70 4.57
N ILE A 7 -4.91 -2.03 4.65
CA ILE A 7 -4.12 -2.85 3.73
C ILE A 7 -5.03 -3.43 2.65
N LEU A 8 -4.74 -3.12 1.38
CA LEU A 8 -5.48 -3.61 0.23
C LEU A 8 -4.87 -4.95 -0.24
N ALA A 9 -5.54 -6.05 0.12
CA ALA A 9 -5.08 -7.43 -0.11
C ALA A 9 -6.08 -8.31 -0.88
N GLY A 10 -7.16 -7.75 -1.42
CA GLY A 10 -8.20 -8.52 -2.15
C GLY A 10 -7.79 -9.06 -3.51
N GLY A 11 -6.59 -8.77 -3.99
CA GLY A 11 -6.13 -9.16 -5.33
C GLY A 11 -6.02 -10.68 -5.53
N ILE A 12 -6.49 -11.17 -6.69
CA ILE A 12 -6.47 -12.62 -7.05
C ILE A 12 -5.05 -13.12 -7.35
N GLY A 13 -4.15 -12.25 -7.81
CA GLY A 13 -2.77 -12.65 -8.15
C GLY A 13 -2.65 -13.54 -9.39
N SER A 14 -3.50 -13.39 -10.39
CA SER A 14 -3.57 -14.28 -11.58
C SER A 14 -2.24 -14.42 -12.34
N ARG A 15 -1.39 -13.39 -12.33
CA ARG A 15 -0.07 -13.41 -12.98
C ARG A 15 1.02 -14.18 -12.19
N LEU A 16 0.74 -14.53 -10.92
CA LEU A 16 1.62 -15.35 -10.07
C LEU A 16 1.22 -16.84 -10.08
N ARG A 17 0.23 -17.24 -10.87
CA ARG A 17 -0.11 -18.67 -11.01
C ARG A 17 1.08 -19.46 -11.54
N PRO A 18 1.25 -20.73 -11.06
CA PRO A 18 0.31 -21.51 -10.23
C PRO A 18 0.40 -21.26 -8.71
N ILE A 19 1.32 -20.42 -8.21
CA ILE A 19 1.53 -20.18 -6.76
C ILE A 19 0.23 -19.72 -6.10
N THR A 20 -0.44 -18.75 -6.72
CA THR A 20 -1.67 -18.17 -6.18
C THR A 20 -2.94 -19.00 -6.37
N ASP A 21 -2.83 -20.21 -6.92
CA ASP A 21 -3.93 -21.17 -6.89
C ASP A 21 -4.15 -21.76 -5.47
N SER A 22 -3.11 -21.75 -4.63
CA SER A 22 -3.14 -22.30 -3.26
C SER A 22 -2.66 -21.35 -2.17
N ILE A 23 -1.95 -20.28 -2.52
CA ILE A 23 -1.43 -19.28 -1.58
C ILE A 23 -2.02 -17.91 -1.93
N PRO A 24 -2.72 -17.22 -1.00
CA PRO A 24 -3.19 -15.85 -1.25
C PRO A 24 -2.03 -14.95 -1.63
N LYS A 25 -2.21 -14.03 -2.61
CA LYS A 25 -1.13 -13.17 -3.11
C LYS A 25 -0.37 -12.47 -1.98
N CYS A 26 -1.07 -11.91 -1.01
CA CYS A 26 -0.45 -11.21 0.12
C CYS A 26 0.37 -12.11 1.06
N LEU A 27 0.18 -13.44 1.01
CA LEU A 27 0.93 -14.41 1.80
C LEU A 27 1.99 -15.17 0.99
N VAL A 28 2.19 -14.83 -0.28
CA VAL A 28 3.31 -15.38 -1.07
C VAL A 28 4.61 -15.04 -0.33
N PRO A 29 5.45 -16.05 -0.03
CA PRO A 29 6.68 -15.78 0.72
C PRO A 29 7.75 -15.12 -0.16
N VAL A 30 8.53 -14.25 0.46
CA VAL A 30 9.82 -13.76 -0.05
C VAL A 30 10.84 -13.95 1.06
N ALA A 31 11.98 -14.56 0.77
CA ALA A 31 12.98 -14.98 1.76
C ALA A 31 12.38 -15.78 2.94
N GLY A 32 11.41 -16.64 2.64
CA GLY A 32 10.75 -17.50 3.64
C GLY A 32 9.73 -16.79 4.55
N LYS A 33 9.45 -15.50 4.35
CA LYS A 33 8.50 -14.70 5.13
C LYS A 33 7.35 -14.23 4.25
N PRO A 34 6.05 -14.38 4.66
CA PRO A 34 4.92 -13.85 3.93
C PRO A 34 5.07 -12.34 3.65
N MET A 35 4.70 -11.90 2.43
CA MET A 35 4.81 -10.47 2.08
C MET A 35 4.03 -9.56 3.05
N LEU A 36 2.88 -10.01 3.51
CA LEU A 36 2.05 -9.26 4.45
C LEU A 36 2.76 -8.99 5.78
N ASP A 37 3.64 -9.91 6.23
CA ASP A 37 4.35 -9.79 7.50
C ASP A 37 5.43 -8.69 7.47
N TYR A 38 5.97 -8.37 6.30
CA TYR A 38 6.85 -7.20 6.17
C TYR A 38 6.10 -5.89 6.46
N TRP A 39 4.85 -5.79 6.03
CA TRP A 39 4.01 -4.65 6.35
C TRP A 39 3.57 -4.61 7.80
N PHE A 40 3.26 -5.77 8.40
CA PHE A 40 2.94 -5.86 9.83
C PHE A 40 4.12 -5.42 10.70
N ASP A 41 5.34 -5.84 10.39
CA ASP A 41 6.54 -5.38 11.10
C ASP A 41 6.77 -3.87 10.93
N ALA A 42 6.61 -3.34 9.72
CA ALA A 42 6.76 -1.92 9.46
C ALA A 42 5.71 -1.08 10.22
N LEU A 43 4.47 -1.55 10.29
CA LEU A 43 3.39 -0.91 11.07
C LEU A 43 3.64 -0.97 12.57
N ALA A 44 4.05 -2.13 13.09
CA ALA A 44 4.39 -2.29 14.50
C ALA A 44 5.54 -1.36 14.91
N LYS A 45 6.58 -1.25 14.07
CA LYS A 45 7.73 -0.35 14.28
C LYS A 45 7.34 1.12 14.23
N ALA A 46 6.35 1.48 13.41
CA ALA A 46 5.79 2.84 13.33
C ALA A 46 4.71 3.12 14.39
N GLU A 47 4.44 2.17 15.30
CA GLU A 47 3.41 2.23 16.34
C GLU A 47 1.97 2.40 15.80
N VAL A 48 1.74 2.01 14.54
CA VAL A 48 0.40 1.95 13.93
C VAL A 48 -0.20 0.59 14.21
N ARG A 49 -1.08 0.51 15.21
CA ARG A 49 -1.55 -0.77 15.75
C ARG A 49 -2.91 -1.21 15.24
N ASP A 50 -3.75 -0.28 14.82
CA ASP A 50 -5.09 -0.57 14.30
C ASP A 50 -5.03 -0.73 12.78
N VAL A 51 -5.27 -1.95 12.32
CA VAL A 51 -5.13 -2.34 10.92
C VAL A 51 -6.44 -2.95 10.43
N LEU A 52 -6.94 -2.48 9.29
CA LEU A 52 -7.99 -3.14 8.53
C LEU A 52 -7.37 -3.75 7.27
N ILE A 53 -7.73 -4.98 6.96
CA ILE A 53 -7.29 -5.63 5.72
C ILE A 53 -8.51 -6.15 4.96
N ASN A 54 -8.63 -5.80 3.66
CA ASN A 54 -9.64 -6.44 2.84
C ASN A 54 -9.14 -7.78 2.31
N THR A 55 -10.02 -8.76 2.27
CA THR A 55 -9.72 -10.11 1.74
C THR A 55 -10.79 -10.53 0.75
N HIS A 56 -10.41 -11.37 -0.22
CA HIS A 56 -11.31 -11.93 -1.21
C HIS A 56 -10.89 -13.36 -1.56
N HIS A 57 -9.88 -13.52 -2.43
CA HIS A 57 -9.38 -14.82 -2.87
C HIS A 57 -8.65 -15.53 -1.74
N LEU A 58 -9.03 -16.81 -1.50
CA LEU A 58 -8.47 -17.65 -0.43
C LEU A 58 -8.55 -17.01 0.97
N ALA A 59 -9.60 -16.20 1.24
CA ALA A 59 -9.80 -15.50 2.50
C ALA A 59 -9.69 -16.37 3.76
N PRO A 60 -10.14 -17.64 3.80
CA PRO A 60 -9.93 -18.50 4.97
C PRO A 60 -8.46 -18.66 5.38
N ILE A 61 -7.55 -18.76 4.40
CA ILE A 61 -6.11 -18.91 4.66
C ILE A 61 -5.56 -17.59 5.24
N VAL A 62 -5.98 -16.45 4.69
CA VAL A 62 -5.58 -15.13 5.24
C VAL A 62 -6.10 -14.98 6.67
N ARG A 63 -7.37 -15.35 6.92
CA ARG A 63 -8.00 -15.26 8.26
C ARG A 63 -7.26 -16.07 9.33
N GLU A 64 -6.81 -17.29 8.99
CA GLU A 64 -6.01 -18.13 9.89
C GLU A 64 -4.67 -17.43 10.22
N HIS A 65 -4.01 -16.85 9.22
CA HIS A 65 -2.78 -16.10 9.40
C HIS A 65 -3.00 -14.87 10.31
N LEU A 66 -4.06 -14.08 10.06
CA LEU A 66 -4.40 -12.91 10.88
C LEU A 66 -4.69 -13.28 12.35
N ALA A 67 -5.29 -14.45 12.60
CA ALA A 67 -5.50 -14.94 13.96
C ALA A 67 -4.17 -15.15 14.70
N THR A 68 -3.15 -15.65 13.99
CA THR A 68 -1.79 -15.80 14.53
C THR A 68 -1.16 -14.44 14.85
N ILE A 69 -1.25 -13.47 13.94
CA ILE A 69 -0.74 -12.10 14.16
C ILE A 69 -1.41 -11.44 15.36
N ASN A 70 -2.74 -11.50 15.44
CA ASN A 70 -3.50 -10.94 16.56
C ASN A 70 -3.12 -11.57 17.91
N SER A 71 -2.80 -12.88 17.94
CA SER A 71 -2.39 -13.59 19.16
C SER A 71 -1.07 -13.08 19.73
N GLN A 72 -0.20 -12.46 18.91
CA GLN A 72 1.05 -11.85 19.33
C GLN A 72 0.86 -10.51 20.07
N GLY A 73 -0.31 -9.88 19.93
CA GLY A 73 -0.72 -8.69 20.67
C GLY A 73 -0.03 -7.37 20.26
N GLN A 74 0.79 -7.37 19.21
CA GLN A 74 1.46 -6.17 18.72
C GLN A 74 0.54 -5.29 17.87
N LEU A 75 -0.31 -5.92 17.07
CA LEU A 75 -1.28 -5.29 16.18
C LEU A 75 -2.71 -5.75 16.52
N ARG A 76 -3.69 -4.95 16.16
CA ARG A 76 -5.13 -5.27 16.15
C ARG A 76 -5.60 -5.29 14.70
N VAL A 77 -5.56 -6.46 14.07
CA VAL A 77 -5.89 -6.61 12.66
C VAL A 77 -7.33 -7.10 12.53
N GLN A 78 -8.16 -6.30 11.85
CA GLN A 78 -9.54 -6.62 11.49
C GLN A 78 -9.62 -7.03 10.03
N GLU A 79 -10.35 -8.11 9.73
CA GLU A 79 -10.64 -8.52 8.38
C GLU A 79 -11.93 -7.86 7.89
N PHE A 80 -11.90 -7.34 6.65
CA PHE A 80 -13.06 -6.98 5.86
C PHE A 80 -13.14 -7.92 4.64
N TYR A 81 -14.02 -8.92 4.71
CA TYR A 81 -14.19 -9.88 3.61
C TYR A 81 -15.08 -9.29 2.51
N GLU A 82 -14.58 -9.31 1.29
CA GLU A 82 -15.30 -8.89 0.08
C GLU A 82 -15.76 -10.12 -0.70
N PRO A 83 -17.06 -10.47 -0.68
CA PRO A 83 -17.58 -11.59 -1.51
C PRO A 83 -17.44 -11.26 -3.01
N ASN A 84 -17.50 -10.00 -3.39
CA ASN A 84 -17.18 -9.46 -4.70
C ASN A 84 -16.15 -8.34 -4.52
N LEU A 85 -15.17 -8.27 -5.42
CA LEU A 85 -14.16 -7.21 -5.37
C LEU A 85 -14.80 -5.83 -5.54
N LEU A 86 -14.56 -4.96 -4.58
CA LEU A 86 -15.07 -3.59 -4.59
C LEU A 86 -14.14 -2.62 -5.30
N GLY A 87 -12.91 -3.04 -5.61
CA GLY A 87 -11.84 -2.17 -6.08
C GLY A 87 -11.20 -1.37 -4.94
N SER A 88 -10.06 -0.77 -5.21
CA SER A 88 -9.26 -0.09 -4.17
C SER A 88 -9.99 1.08 -3.50
N ALA A 89 -10.69 1.90 -4.27
CA ALA A 89 -11.51 3.00 -3.73
C ALA A 89 -12.84 2.52 -3.13
N GLY A 90 -13.44 1.47 -3.71
CA GLY A 90 -14.66 0.87 -3.16
C GLY A 90 -14.45 0.23 -1.79
N THR A 91 -13.26 -0.33 -1.53
CA THR A 91 -12.87 -0.79 -0.19
C THR A 91 -12.81 0.38 0.81
N VAL A 92 -12.28 1.54 0.41
CA VAL A 92 -12.29 2.76 1.23
C VAL A 92 -13.73 3.20 1.54
N HIS A 93 -14.58 3.25 0.51
CA HIS A 93 -16.01 3.59 0.66
C HIS A 93 -16.72 2.68 1.66
N ALA A 94 -16.56 1.35 1.51
CA ALA A 94 -17.20 0.37 2.37
C ALA A 94 -16.75 0.43 3.84
N ASN A 95 -15.56 1.00 4.09
CA ASN A 95 -14.95 1.11 5.41
C ASN A 95 -14.81 2.57 5.88
N ARG A 96 -15.67 3.47 5.38
CA ARG A 96 -15.67 4.90 5.69
C ARG A 96 -15.64 5.19 7.19
N ASP A 97 -16.51 4.51 7.94
CA ASP A 97 -16.69 4.77 9.38
C ASP A 97 -15.61 4.13 10.25
N TRP A 98 -14.91 3.10 9.75
CA TRP A 98 -13.84 2.44 10.49
C TRP A 98 -12.70 3.41 10.85
N ALA A 99 -12.43 4.38 10.01
CA ALA A 99 -11.36 5.37 10.20
C ALA A 99 -11.83 6.67 10.89
N SER A 100 -13.08 6.73 11.37
CA SER A 100 -13.71 7.97 11.85
C SER A 100 -13.05 8.61 13.08
N ASP A 101 -12.32 7.83 13.88
CA ASP A 101 -11.59 8.26 15.08
C ASP A 101 -10.07 8.47 14.84
N ALA A 102 -9.57 8.23 13.63
CA ALA A 102 -8.17 8.44 13.30
C ALA A 102 -7.88 9.89 12.87
N ASP A 103 -6.68 10.39 13.20
CA ASP A 103 -6.17 11.65 12.66
C ASP A 103 -5.69 11.46 11.22
N VAL A 104 -5.00 10.33 10.96
CA VAL A 104 -4.45 9.98 9.65
C VAL A 104 -4.63 8.50 9.34
N ILE A 105 -4.73 8.17 8.07
CA ILE A 105 -4.90 6.82 7.56
C ILE A 105 -3.79 6.48 6.56
N LEU A 106 -3.07 5.39 6.81
CA LEU A 106 -2.20 4.79 5.80
C LEU A 106 -3.03 3.87 4.91
N ILE A 107 -2.85 3.95 3.59
CA ILE A 107 -3.34 2.96 2.64
C ILE A 107 -2.14 2.26 2.03
N ILE A 108 -2.12 0.93 2.09
CA ILE A 108 -0.99 0.09 1.70
C ILE A 108 -1.47 -0.99 0.74
N TYR A 109 -0.87 -1.08 -0.45
CA TYR A 109 -1.09 -2.21 -1.34
C TYR A 109 -0.22 -3.39 -0.89
N ALA A 110 -0.87 -4.48 -0.48
CA ALA A 110 -0.23 -5.65 0.13
C ALA A 110 0.74 -6.40 -0.78
N ASP A 111 0.66 -6.18 -2.09
CA ASP A 111 1.49 -6.83 -3.10
C ASP A 111 2.82 -6.14 -3.38
N ASN A 112 3.13 -5.09 -2.63
CA ASN A 112 4.42 -4.43 -2.67
C ASN A 112 5.33 -4.93 -1.54
N LEU A 113 6.60 -5.12 -1.85
CA LEU A 113 7.67 -5.40 -0.88
C LEU A 113 8.52 -4.14 -0.72
N SER A 114 8.69 -3.66 0.51
CA SER A 114 9.43 -2.42 0.76
C SER A 114 10.17 -2.43 2.09
N THR A 115 11.31 -1.72 2.14
CA THR A 115 12.04 -1.41 3.38
C THR A 115 11.76 -0.01 3.88
N VAL A 116 10.66 0.60 3.44
CA VAL A 116 10.28 1.96 3.79
C VAL A 116 10.07 2.12 5.31
N ASN A 117 10.55 3.24 5.86
CA ASN A 117 10.25 3.63 7.23
C ASN A 117 8.92 4.40 7.28
N LEU A 118 7.84 3.75 7.72
CA LEU A 118 6.51 4.38 7.81
C LEU A 118 6.48 5.54 8.82
N GLY A 119 7.31 5.51 9.87
CA GLY A 119 7.43 6.60 10.81
C GLY A 119 8.00 7.88 10.17
N ASP A 120 8.93 7.75 9.20
CA ASP A 120 9.44 8.89 8.44
C ASP A 120 8.36 9.48 7.55
N MET A 121 7.55 8.63 6.91
CA MET A 121 6.44 9.09 6.07
C MET A 121 5.37 9.82 6.88
N LEU A 122 5.01 9.30 8.05
CA LEU A 122 4.06 9.96 8.97
C LEU A 122 4.59 11.31 9.47
N ARG A 123 5.90 11.40 9.78
CA ARG A 123 6.53 12.67 10.16
C ARG A 123 6.52 13.68 9.02
N LEU A 124 6.83 13.24 7.81
CA LEU A 124 6.74 14.10 6.64
C LEU A 124 5.31 14.61 6.44
N HIS A 125 4.32 13.70 6.49
CA HIS A 125 2.91 14.08 6.34
C HIS A 125 2.48 15.14 7.35
N GLY A 126 2.91 15.01 8.60
CA GLY A 126 2.65 16.02 9.64
C GLY A 126 3.46 17.32 9.51
N SER A 127 4.35 17.48 8.53
CA SER A 127 5.18 18.67 8.32
C SER A 127 4.71 19.58 7.19
N HIS A 128 3.60 19.27 6.54
CA HIS A 128 3.03 20.05 5.43
C HIS A 128 1.49 20.06 5.51
N ASP A 129 0.86 20.94 4.74
CA ASP A 129 -0.60 21.17 4.78
C ASP A 129 -1.38 20.39 3.69
N GLU A 130 -0.69 19.68 2.78
CA GLU A 130 -1.39 18.85 1.80
C GLU A 130 -2.03 17.63 2.47
N PRO A 131 -3.34 17.38 2.23
CA PRO A 131 -4.10 16.34 2.96
C PRO A 131 -3.78 14.91 2.52
N PHE A 132 -2.88 14.75 1.55
CA PHE A 132 -2.50 13.48 0.96
C PHE A 132 -1.00 13.43 0.69
N THR A 133 -0.29 12.46 1.27
CA THR A 133 1.11 12.15 0.94
C THR A 133 1.16 10.85 0.15
N MET A 134 1.83 10.86 -1.00
CA MET A 134 2.06 9.69 -1.84
C MET A 134 3.55 9.33 -1.85
N MET A 135 3.87 8.10 -1.52
CA MET A 135 5.21 7.59 -1.77
C MET A 135 5.40 7.31 -3.26
N LEU A 136 6.49 7.81 -3.81
CA LEU A 136 6.94 7.53 -5.17
C LEU A 136 8.27 6.76 -5.14
N PHE A 137 8.55 6.05 -6.22
CA PHE A 137 9.82 5.37 -6.45
C PHE A 137 10.25 5.50 -7.91
N HIS A 138 11.54 5.34 -8.19
CA HIS A 138 12.04 5.32 -9.56
C HIS A 138 11.74 3.98 -10.22
N ALA A 139 10.76 3.96 -11.12
CA ALA A 139 10.33 2.73 -11.79
C ALA A 139 11.26 2.37 -12.95
N PRO A 140 11.72 1.11 -13.05
CA PRO A 140 12.52 0.65 -14.20
C PRO A 140 11.69 0.57 -15.49
N ASN A 141 10.36 0.45 -15.38
CA ASN A 141 9.43 0.46 -16.51
C ASN A 141 8.26 1.41 -16.23
N PRO A 142 8.44 2.72 -16.45
CA PRO A 142 7.42 3.72 -16.13
C PRO A 142 6.09 3.53 -16.87
N SER A 143 6.11 2.99 -18.09
CA SER A 143 4.86 2.76 -18.86
C SER A 143 3.92 1.72 -18.25
N ALA A 144 4.38 0.93 -17.27
CA ALA A 144 3.57 -0.06 -16.57
C ALA A 144 2.99 0.47 -15.24
N CYS A 145 3.31 1.69 -14.84
CA CYS A 145 2.99 2.28 -13.55
C CYS A 145 2.15 3.56 -13.69
N GLY A 146 1.49 3.97 -12.62
CA GLY A 146 0.98 5.32 -12.48
C GLY A 146 2.14 6.29 -12.27
N ILE A 147 2.30 7.30 -13.12
CA ILE A 147 3.44 8.22 -13.13
C ILE A 147 3.02 9.60 -12.64
N ALA A 148 3.76 10.11 -11.67
CA ALA A 148 3.57 11.44 -11.12
C ALA A 148 4.57 12.46 -11.72
N GLU A 149 4.10 13.70 -11.86
CA GLU A 149 4.90 14.88 -12.12
C GLU A 149 4.88 15.75 -10.85
N THR A 150 6.04 16.25 -10.42
CA THR A 150 6.15 17.10 -9.23
C THR A 150 6.73 18.47 -9.57
N ASP A 151 6.36 19.48 -8.79
CA ASP A 151 7.04 20.76 -8.78
C ASP A 151 8.28 20.74 -7.86
N GLU A 152 8.97 21.90 -7.78
CA GLU A 152 10.17 22.05 -6.94
C GLU A 152 9.90 21.86 -5.44
N SER A 153 8.66 22.03 -4.99
CA SER A 153 8.24 21.80 -3.62
C SER A 153 7.85 20.35 -3.34
N MET A 154 7.99 19.44 -4.30
CA MET A 154 7.50 18.06 -4.25
C MET A 154 5.97 17.95 -4.17
N ARG A 155 5.21 18.95 -4.60
CA ARG A 155 3.77 18.84 -4.82
C ARG A 155 3.53 18.10 -6.13
N ILE A 156 2.58 17.15 -6.14
CA ILE A 156 2.18 16.44 -7.34
C ILE A 156 1.30 17.36 -8.19
N VAL A 157 1.80 17.72 -9.38
CA VAL A 157 1.15 18.63 -10.32
C VAL A 157 0.60 17.92 -11.57
N GLY A 158 0.89 16.63 -11.73
CA GLY A 158 0.37 15.78 -12.78
C GLY A 158 0.40 14.31 -12.38
N PHE A 159 -0.54 13.52 -12.93
CA PHE A 159 -0.58 12.08 -12.74
C PHE A 159 -1.22 11.39 -13.93
N ASP A 160 -0.53 10.41 -14.50
CA ASP A 160 -1.00 9.60 -15.61
C ASP A 160 -0.89 8.11 -15.28
N GLU A 161 -2.00 7.38 -15.31
CA GLU A 161 -2.00 5.92 -15.09
C GLU A 161 -1.57 5.19 -16.37
N LYS A 162 -0.44 4.49 -16.29
CA LYS A 162 0.17 3.69 -17.37
C LYS A 162 0.30 4.46 -18.70
N PRO A 163 0.99 5.61 -18.71
CA PRO A 163 1.12 6.44 -19.88
C PRO A 163 1.92 5.74 -20.99
N LYS A 164 1.50 5.91 -22.25
CA LYS A 164 2.27 5.40 -23.42
C LYS A 164 3.63 6.11 -23.58
N ALA A 165 3.71 7.36 -23.15
CA ALA A 165 4.91 8.19 -23.19
C ALA A 165 5.09 8.86 -21.81
N PRO A 166 5.70 8.17 -20.84
CA PRO A 166 5.88 8.70 -19.48
C PRO A 166 6.79 9.94 -19.51
N LYS A 167 6.41 10.97 -18.77
CA LYS A 167 7.17 12.23 -18.65
C LYS A 167 8.19 12.20 -17.52
N SER A 168 8.09 11.23 -16.63
CA SER A 168 9.04 10.98 -15.55
C SER A 168 9.14 9.48 -15.27
N ASP A 169 10.05 9.07 -14.39
CA ASP A 169 10.17 7.72 -13.86
C ASP A 169 9.62 7.59 -12.43
N LEU A 170 9.09 8.70 -11.87
CA LEU A 170 8.51 8.73 -10.53
C LEU A 170 7.15 8.04 -10.51
N ALA A 171 7.14 6.80 -10.07
CA ALA A 171 5.97 5.95 -10.07
C ALA A 171 5.29 5.89 -8.70
N ASN A 172 3.97 5.79 -8.72
CA ASN A 172 3.14 5.51 -7.57
C ASN A 172 3.48 4.15 -6.96
N SER A 173 3.87 4.13 -5.70
CA SER A 173 4.24 2.92 -4.97
C SER A 173 3.05 2.15 -4.40
N GLY A 174 1.84 2.71 -4.41
CA GLY A 174 0.69 2.12 -3.70
C GLY A 174 0.76 2.29 -2.18
N LEU A 175 1.54 3.24 -1.69
CA LEU A 175 1.60 3.62 -0.28
C LEU A 175 1.24 5.08 -0.10
N TYR A 176 0.22 5.33 0.73
CA TYR A 176 -0.33 6.67 0.94
C TYR A 176 -0.53 6.96 2.42
N VAL A 177 -0.43 8.23 2.80
CA VAL A 177 -0.92 8.77 4.07
C VAL A 177 -1.94 9.86 3.75
N LEU A 178 -3.08 9.79 4.40
CA LEU A 178 -4.23 10.67 4.20
C LEU A 178 -4.65 11.28 5.53
N ASP A 179 -4.99 12.56 5.54
CA ASP A 179 -5.80 13.12 6.62
C ASP A 179 -7.16 12.45 6.69
N ALA A 180 -7.79 12.43 7.85
CA ALA A 180 -9.13 11.87 8.03
C ALA A 180 -10.18 12.50 7.08
N ASP A 181 -10.05 13.79 6.77
CA ASP A 181 -10.95 14.49 5.84
C ASP A 181 -10.74 14.02 4.39
N ALA A 182 -9.49 13.84 3.96
CA ALA A 182 -9.19 13.30 2.64
C ALA A 182 -9.68 11.85 2.49
N TYR A 183 -9.53 11.03 3.55
CA TYR A 183 -10.07 9.67 3.54
C TYR A 183 -11.60 9.67 3.38
N ARG A 184 -12.32 10.55 4.10
CA ARG A 184 -13.76 10.71 3.96
C ARG A 184 -14.16 11.22 2.58
N GLU A 185 -13.43 12.21 2.04
CA GLU A 185 -13.63 12.71 0.68
C GLU A 185 -13.55 11.57 -0.35
N ILE A 186 -12.52 10.70 -0.24
CA ILE A 186 -12.37 9.52 -1.10
C ILE A 186 -13.54 8.55 -0.93
N ALA A 187 -13.92 8.26 0.31
CA ALA A 187 -15.03 7.38 0.60
C ALA A 187 -16.36 7.87 0.00
N ASP A 188 -16.55 9.18 -0.09
CA ASP A 188 -17.76 9.80 -0.64
C ASP A 188 -17.75 9.89 -2.19
N MET A 189 -16.63 9.61 -2.86
CA MET A 189 -16.50 9.72 -4.33
C MET A 189 -17.24 8.62 -5.10
N ASN A 190 -17.64 7.53 -4.44
CA ASN A 190 -18.22 6.34 -5.09
C ASN A 190 -17.36 5.83 -6.28
N ALA A 191 -16.04 5.89 -6.12
CA ALA A 191 -15.06 5.44 -7.10
C ALA A 191 -14.75 3.96 -6.92
N PHE A 192 -14.28 3.31 -7.99
CA PHE A 192 -13.84 1.91 -7.94
C PHE A 192 -12.33 1.79 -7.70
N ASP A 193 -11.52 2.63 -8.36
CA ASP A 193 -10.07 2.53 -8.34
C ASP A 193 -9.39 3.83 -7.88
N LEU A 194 -8.44 3.69 -6.92
CA LEU A 194 -7.69 4.83 -6.40
C LEU A 194 -6.81 5.47 -7.47
N GLY A 195 -6.07 4.67 -8.25
CA GLY A 195 -5.13 5.17 -9.26
C GLY A 195 -5.83 5.90 -10.39
N MET A 196 -6.89 5.29 -10.94
CA MET A 196 -7.56 5.79 -12.14
C MET A 196 -8.57 6.90 -11.84
N GLU A 197 -9.26 6.85 -10.70
CA GLU A 197 -10.43 7.71 -10.47
C GLU A 197 -10.22 8.71 -9.33
N VAL A 198 -9.42 8.36 -8.31
CA VAL A 198 -9.24 9.20 -7.12
C VAL A 198 -8.00 10.09 -7.25
N ILE A 199 -6.83 9.50 -7.48
CA ILE A 199 -5.55 10.25 -7.52
C ILE A 199 -5.60 11.44 -8.49
N PRO A 200 -6.16 11.34 -9.71
CA PRO A 200 -6.27 12.49 -10.60
C PRO A 200 -7.06 13.67 -10.02
N ARG A 201 -8.01 13.41 -9.11
CA ARG A 201 -8.81 14.48 -8.46
C ARG A 201 -8.06 15.18 -7.32
N PHE A 202 -6.99 14.57 -6.81
CA PHE A 202 -6.13 15.13 -5.78
C PHE A 202 -4.89 15.83 -6.34
N VAL A 203 -4.64 15.81 -7.65
CA VAL A 203 -3.52 16.54 -8.27
C VAL A 203 -3.57 18.01 -7.84
N GLY A 204 -2.43 18.56 -7.42
CA GLY A 204 -2.30 19.88 -6.80
C GLY A 204 -2.56 19.93 -5.29
N ARG A 205 -3.06 18.84 -4.67
CA ARG A 205 -3.36 18.71 -3.24
C ARG A 205 -2.60 17.53 -2.60
N MET A 206 -1.56 17.02 -3.27
CA MET A 206 -0.77 15.88 -2.80
C MET A 206 0.70 16.26 -2.69
N ARG A 207 1.35 15.78 -1.63
CA ARG A 207 2.79 15.81 -1.43
C ARG A 207 3.42 14.50 -1.89
N ALA A 208 4.44 14.58 -2.74
CA ALA A 208 5.26 13.44 -3.10
C ALA A 208 6.34 13.20 -2.05
N TRP A 209 6.65 11.93 -1.79
CA TRP A 209 7.78 11.49 -1.00
C TRP A 209 8.56 10.40 -1.74
N VAL A 210 9.85 10.63 -1.96
CA VAL A 210 10.73 9.70 -2.68
C VAL A 210 11.84 9.25 -1.71
N PRO A 211 11.58 8.24 -0.86
CA PRO A 211 12.58 7.73 0.08
C PRO A 211 13.66 6.92 -0.64
N ASN A 212 14.87 6.93 -0.08
CA ASN A 212 15.90 5.98 -0.49
C ASN A 212 15.67 4.63 0.20
N CYS A 213 14.80 3.80 -0.37
CA CYS A 213 14.46 2.48 0.16
C CYS A 213 14.29 1.47 -0.98
N TYR A 214 14.37 0.19 -0.65
CA TYR A 214 13.94 -0.85 -1.57
C TYR A 214 12.42 -0.81 -1.71
N HIS A 215 11.92 -0.88 -2.94
CA HIS A 215 10.51 -1.01 -3.24
C HIS A 215 10.30 -1.81 -4.53
N ARG A 216 9.39 -2.79 -4.50
CA ARG A 216 9.08 -3.67 -5.64
C ARG A 216 7.65 -4.18 -5.58
N ASP A 217 6.91 -4.02 -6.68
CA ASP A 217 5.63 -4.72 -6.92
C ASP A 217 5.92 -6.21 -7.19
N ILE A 218 5.28 -7.10 -6.43
CA ILE A 218 5.34 -8.56 -6.60
C ILE A 218 4.09 -9.01 -7.36
N GLY A 219 3.97 -8.54 -8.59
CA GLY A 219 2.82 -8.85 -9.44
C GLY A 219 3.04 -9.99 -10.43
N THR A 220 4.28 -10.44 -10.66
CA THR A 220 4.66 -11.47 -11.64
C THR A 220 5.67 -12.44 -11.07
N LEU A 221 5.81 -13.63 -11.68
CA LEU A 221 6.82 -14.62 -11.28
C LEU A 221 8.25 -14.06 -11.41
N GLU A 222 8.51 -13.26 -12.45
CA GLU A 222 9.80 -12.60 -12.66
C GLU A 222 10.10 -11.60 -11.51
N SER A 223 9.12 -10.78 -11.15
CA SER A 223 9.28 -9.83 -10.03
C SER A 223 9.47 -10.55 -8.69
N LEU A 224 8.79 -11.68 -8.46
CA LEU A 224 8.98 -12.51 -7.29
C LEU A 224 10.41 -13.11 -7.25
N GLN A 225 10.88 -13.68 -8.35
CA GLN A 225 12.25 -14.20 -8.44
C GLN A 225 13.31 -13.13 -8.18
N GLN A 226 13.11 -11.93 -8.71
CA GLN A 226 14.03 -10.83 -8.46
C GLN A 226 13.97 -10.39 -6.98
N ALA A 227 12.80 -10.36 -6.36
CA ALA A 227 12.68 -10.06 -4.93
C ALA A 227 13.41 -11.07 -4.04
N GLU A 228 13.37 -12.37 -4.41
CA GLU A 228 14.16 -13.41 -3.72
C GLU A 228 15.68 -13.18 -3.84
N LEU A 229 16.16 -12.72 -5.00
CA LEU A 229 17.58 -12.39 -5.22
C LEU A 229 18.00 -11.12 -4.44
N ASP A 230 17.10 -10.14 -4.34
CA ASP A 230 17.35 -8.87 -3.67
C ASP A 230 17.28 -9.01 -2.14
N ALA A 231 16.46 -9.93 -1.63
CA ALA A 231 16.12 -10.06 -0.22
C ALA A 231 17.35 -10.19 0.73
N PRO A 232 18.42 -10.94 0.43
CA PRO A 232 19.59 -11.01 1.28
C PRO A 232 20.29 -9.66 1.53
N HIS A 233 20.14 -8.71 0.60
CA HIS A 233 20.75 -7.38 0.69
C HIS A 233 19.90 -6.40 1.48
N TYR A 234 18.57 -6.52 1.42
CA TYR A 234 17.64 -5.53 1.96
C TYR A 234 16.88 -5.99 3.20
N PHE A 235 16.77 -7.32 3.41
CA PHE A 235 15.97 -7.92 4.49
C PHE A 235 16.77 -8.87 5.38
N SER A 236 18.11 -8.70 5.47
CA SER A 236 18.93 -9.48 6.41
C SER A 236 18.57 -9.16 7.85
N ALA A 237 18.63 -10.17 8.73
CA ALA A 237 18.19 -10.12 10.14
C ALA A 237 18.89 -9.06 11.03
N THR A 238 19.81 -8.27 10.49
CA THR A 238 20.53 -7.20 11.19
C THR A 238 19.90 -5.82 11.06
N GLN A 239 18.80 -5.67 10.29
CA GLN A 239 18.16 -4.37 10.05
C GLN A 239 16.75 -4.22 10.66
N PHE A 240 16.28 -5.25 11.40
CA PHE A 240 14.96 -5.24 12.05
C PHE A 240 15.05 -5.24 13.56
#